data_996ad83f1d5741c31d19e72c0af58200
#
_entry.id   996ad83f1d5741c31d19e72c0af58200
#
_cell.length_a   1.000
_cell.length_b   1.000
_cell.length_c   1.000
_cell.angle_alpha   90.00
_cell.angle_beta   90.00
_cell.angle_gamma   90.00
#
_symmetry.space_group_name_H-M   'P 1'
#
loop_
_entity.id
_entity.type
_entity.pdbx_description
1 polymer ?
#
loop_
_entity_poly.entity_id
_entity_poly.type
_entity_poly.pdbx_seq_one_letter_code
_entity_poly.pdbx_strand_id
1 'polypeptide(L)' 'MCSSDLNAVAPGHIETRWHAGRDAAAAAARDRTPLGRNGTGDDVAGAIDYLATAPWVTGEVIVVDGGRFLR' A
#
# COMPACT_ATOMS: atom_id res chain seq x y z
N MET A 1 -23.25 -11.69 18.96
CA MET A 1 -21.88 -11.22 18.82
C MET A 1 -21.57 -10.94 17.35
N CYS A 2 -21.00 -9.81 17.09
CA CYS A 2 -20.55 -9.47 15.74
C CYS A 2 -19.20 -10.10 15.48
N SER A 3 -19.10 -10.82 14.40
CA SER A 3 -17.84 -11.44 14.00
C SER A 3 -17.20 -10.71 12.83
N SER A 4 -17.71 -9.53 12.49
CA SER A 4 -17.19 -8.80 11.34
C SER A 4 -15.91 -8.07 11.72
N ASP A 5 -14.84 -8.42 11.04
CA ASP A 5 -13.60 -7.67 11.07
C ASP A 5 -13.44 -7.04 9.70
N LEU A 6 -13.32 -5.74 9.67
CA LEU A 6 -13.21 -5.03 8.41
C LEU A 6 -12.06 -4.04 8.49
N ASN A 7 -11.06 -4.26 7.66
CA ASN A 7 -9.93 -3.38 7.52
C ASN A 7 -9.70 -3.10 6.05
N ALA A 8 -8.91 -2.09 5.75
CA ALA A 8 -8.61 -1.71 4.39
C ALA A 8 -7.14 -1.35 4.24
N VAL A 9 -6.65 -1.46 3.03
CA VAL A 9 -5.29 -1.04 2.67
C VAL A 9 -5.43 0.01 1.58
N ALA A 10 -4.71 1.12 1.73
CA ALA A 10 -4.69 2.19 0.75
C ALA A 10 -3.28 2.27 0.15
N PRO A 11 -3.04 1.60 -0.99
CA PRO A 11 -1.72 1.60 -1.59
C PRO A 11 -1.42 2.90 -2.33
N GLY A 12 -0.15 3.26 -2.39
CA GLY A 12 0.32 4.33 -3.25
C GLY A 12 0.60 3.82 -4.66
N HIS A 13 1.69 4.30 -5.27
CA HIS A 13 2.05 3.85 -6.61
C HIS A 13 2.75 2.49 -6.51
N ILE A 14 2.07 1.46 -6.99
CA ILE A 14 2.56 0.09 -6.93
C ILE A 14 2.93 -0.37 -8.34
N GLU A 15 4.12 -0.92 -8.48
CA GLU A 15 4.57 -1.44 -9.77
C GLU A 15 3.87 -2.75 -10.05
N THR A 16 2.98 -2.70 -11.04
CA THR A 16 2.19 -3.84 -11.46
C THR A 16 2.29 -3.97 -12.97
N ARG A 17 1.71 -5.02 -13.52
CA ARG A 17 1.64 -5.19 -14.96
C ARG A 17 0.93 -4.03 -15.65
N TRP A 18 -0.01 -3.40 -15.00
CA TRP A 18 -0.73 -2.24 -15.51
C TRP A 18 0.21 -1.08 -15.83
N HIS A 19 1.27 -0.95 -15.06
CA HIS A 19 2.25 0.13 -15.21
C HIS A 19 3.39 -0.21 -16.17
N ALA A 20 3.42 -1.39 -16.73
CA ALA A 20 4.45 -1.78 -17.67
C ALA A 20 4.43 -0.82 -18.87
N GLY A 21 5.59 -0.30 -19.25
CA GLY A 21 5.70 0.66 -20.34
C GLY A 21 5.38 2.10 -19.96
N ARG A 22 5.11 2.38 -18.67
CA ARG A 22 4.81 3.74 -18.20
C ARG A 22 5.94 4.27 -17.33
N ASP A 23 7.16 4.19 -17.82
CA ASP A 23 8.35 4.49 -17.05
C ASP A 23 8.41 5.94 -16.56
N ALA A 24 7.91 6.89 -17.37
CA ALA A 24 7.92 8.28 -16.97
C ALA A 24 7.02 8.53 -15.77
N ALA A 25 5.85 7.90 -15.74
CA ALA A 25 4.93 8.02 -14.61
C ALA A 25 5.52 7.37 -13.36
N ALA A 26 6.16 6.21 -13.53
CA ALA A 26 6.80 5.51 -12.42
C ALA A 26 7.94 6.33 -11.83
N ALA A 27 8.75 6.96 -12.67
CA ALA A 27 9.84 7.81 -12.20
C ALA A 27 9.30 9.02 -11.43
N ALA A 28 8.24 9.66 -11.93
CA ALA A 28 7.65 10.81 -11.27
C ALA A 28 7.08 10.41 -9.89
N ALA A 29 6.43 9.24 -9.82
CA ALA A 29 5.88 8.75 -8.57
C ALA A 29 7.00 8.46 -7.56
N ARG A 30 8.08 7.83 -8.01
CA ARG A 30 9.23 7.51 -7.15
C ARG A 30 9.84 8.79 -6.57
N ASP A 31 9.94 9.84 -7.38
CA ASP A 31 10.51 11.10 -6.93
C ASP A 31 9.68 11.78 -5.85
N ARG A 32 8.36 11.50 -5.83
CA ARG A 32 7.44 12.08 -4.84
C ARG A 32 7.29 11.19 -3.61
N THR A 33 7.99 10.07 -3.58
CA THR A 33 7.85 9.10 -2.49
C THR A 33 9.04 9.22 -1.56
N PRO A 34 8.83 9.61 -0.28
CA PRO A 34 9.92 9.78 0.67
C PRO A 34 10.84 8.57 0.79
N LEU A 35 10.33 7.34 0.69
CA LEU A 35 11.18 6.16 0.76
C LEU A 35 11.98 5.93 -0.52
N GLY A 36 11.77 6.74 -1.55
CA GLY A 36 12.65 6.77 -2.73
C GLY A 36 12.43 5.65 -3.72
N ARG A 37 11.35 4.90 -3.60
CA ARG A 37 11.01 3.84 -4.54
C ARG A 37 9.51 3.65 -4.61
N ASN A 38 9.04 3.09 -5.71
CA ASN A 38 7.66 2.68 -5.82
C ASN A 38 7.46 1.37 -5.06
N GLY A 39 6.23 1.11 -4.67
CA GLY A 39 5.90 -0.12 -3.98
C GLY A 39 5.75 -1.30 -4.93
N THR A 40 5.75 -2.49 -4.36
CA THR A 40 5.51 -3.73 -5.09
C THR A 40 4.29 -4.41 -4.51
N GLY A 41 3.82 -5.45 -5.20
CA GLY A 41 2.73 -6.26 -4.68
C GLY A 41 3.06 -6.84 -3.30
N ASP A 42 4.31 -7.18 -3.06
CA ASP A 42 4.73 -7.72 -1.76
C ASP A 42 4.60 -6.69 -0.64
N ASP A 43 4.82 -5.42 -0.93
CA ASP A 43 4.63 -4.36 0.07
C ASP A 43 3.18 -4.30 0.53
N VAL A 44 2.24 -4.41 -0.40
CA VAL A 44 0.81 -4.40 -0.09
C VAL A 44 0.41 -5.71 0.59
N ALA A 45 0.92 -6.83 0.10
CA ALA A 45 0.61 -8.14 0.65
C ALA A 45 1.03 -8.24 2.11
N GLY A 46 2.14 -7.64 2.49
CA GLY A 46 2.58 -7.62 3.88
C GLY A 46 1.58 -6.95 4.81
N ALA A 47 0.99 -5.84 4.37
CA ALA A 47 -0.04 -5.15 5.15
C ALA A 47 -1.31 -5.99 5.24
N ILE A 48 -1.73 -6.61 4.14
CA ILE A 48 -2.91 -7.46 4.12
C ILE A 48 -2.71 -8.66 5.05
N ASP A 49 -1.54 -9.28 5.00
CA ASP A 49 -1.22 -10.42 5.85
C ASP A 49 -1.28 -10.05 7.32
N TYR A 50 -0.73 -8.91 7.69
CA TYR A 50 -0.82 -8.42 9.06
C TYR A 50 -2.28 -8.26 9.50
N LEU A 51 -3.09 -7.60 8.68
CA LEU A 51 -4.49 -7.36 9.04
C LEU A 51 -5.29 -8.64 9.08
N ALA A 52 -4.97 -9.61 8.24
CA ALA A 52 -5.68 -10.88 8.19
C ALA A 52 -5.44 -11.71 9.46
N THR A 53 -4.29 -11.54 10.10
CA THR A 53 -3.91 -12.35 11.25
C THR A 53 -3.91 -11.60 12.58
N ALA A 54 -4.04 -10.28 12.55
CA ALA A 54 -4.05 -9.48 13.77
C ALA A 54 -5.35 -9.68 14.54
N PRO A 55 -5.31 -10.20 15.76
CA PRO A 55 -6.54 -10.58 16.48
C PRO A 55 -7.25 -9.43 17.18
N TRP A 56 -6.64 -8.27 17.23
CA TRP A 56 -7.16 -7.13 17.97
C TRP A 56 -7.22 -5.86 17.12
N VAL A 57 -7.42 -6.00 15.81
CA VAL A 57 -7.43 -4.87 14.87
C VAL A 57 -8.67 -4.97 13.99
N THR A 58 -9.49 -3.94 14.00
CA THR A 58 -10.60 -3.81 13.07
C THR A 58 -10.88 -2.32 12.86
N GLY A 59 -11.48 -1.98 11.74
CA GLY A 59 -11.81 -0.60 11.41
C GLY A 59 -10.62 0.23 10.97
N GLU A 60 -9.49 -0.40 10.66
CA GLU A 60 -8.28 0.32 10.31
C GLU A 60 -8.11 0.45 8.79
N VAL A 61 -7.47 1.55 8.39
CA VAL A 61 -6.99 1.73 7.04
C VAL A 61 -5.48 1.92 7.12
N ILE A 62 -4.73 1.00 6.54
CA ILE A 62 -3.28 1.11 6.50
C ILE A 62 -2.88 1.71 5.17
N VAL A 63 -2.18 2.84 5.22
CA VAL A 63 -1.66 3.50 4.02
C VAL A 63 -0.29 2.91 3.71
N VAL A 64 -0.15 2.33 2.53
CA VAL A 64 1.08 1.67 2.08
C VAL A 64 1.58 2.42 0.86
N ASP A 65 2.19 3.57 1.08
CA ASP A 65 2.55 4.49 0.01
C ASP A 65 3.98 5.02 0.09
N GLY A 66 4.81 4.45 0.96
CA GLY A 66 6.18 4.92 1.12
C GLY A 66 6.27 6.35 1.63
N GLY A 67 5.19 6.88 2.17
CA GLY A 67 5.13 8.24 2.69
C GLY A 67 4.71 9.29 1.67
N ARG A 68 4.24 8.86 0.50
CA ARG A 68 3.92 9.79 -0.59
C ARG A 68 2.96 10.90 -0.19
N PHE A 69 1.97 10.57 0.64
CA PHE A 69 0.97 11.55 1.08
C PHE A 69 1.25 12.10 2.47
N LEU A 70 2.45 11.86 2.98
CA LEU A 70 2.87 12.42 4.25
C LEU A 70 3.00 13.94 4.14
N ARG A 71 2.50 14.66 5.11
CA ARG A 71 2.57 16.10 5.18
C ARG A 71 3.60 16.55 6.20
#